data_e06fd0f99af03c2a616ab26f9df47fcf
#
_entry.id   e06fd0f99af03c2a616ab26f9df47fcf
#
_cell.length_a   1.000
_cell.length_b   1.000
_cell.length_c   1.000
_cell.angle_alpha   90.00
_cell.angle_beta   90.00
_cell.angle_gamma   90.00
#
_symmetry.space_group_name_H-M   'P 1'
#
loop_
_entity.id
_entity.type
_entity.pdbx_description
1 polymer ?
#
loop_
_entity_poly.entity_id
_entity_poly.type
_entity_poly.pdbx_seq_one_letter_code
_entity_poly.pdbx_strand_id
1 'polypeptide(L)' 'MTNTLDRERIFADLAEVLDVPAEELGDDANVLDMGLDSVRLMSLVERWRAAGATRADIVVLAGEPVVGAWVRELTA' A
#
# COMPACT_ATOMS: atom_id res chain seq x y z
N MET A 1 -12.46 -15.90 1.51
CA MET A 1 -11.61 -15.42 2.59
C MET A 1 -11.88 -13.95 2.85
N THR A 2 -11.93 -13.55 4.12
CA THR A 2 -12.25 -12.16 4.47
C THR A 2 -11.03 -11.27 4.30
N ASN A 3 -11.22 -10.14 3.62
CA ASN A 3 -10.18 -9.12 3.50
C ASN A 3 -10.10 -8.35 4.83
N THR A 4 -8.99 -8.51 5.56
CA THR A 4 -8.79 -7.83 6.84
C THR A 4 -8.03 -6.52 6.66
N LEU A 5 -7.68 -6.17 5.43
CA LEU A 5 -6.94 -4.96 5.14
C LEU A 5 -7.88 -3.75 5.20
N ASP A 6 -7.46 -2.70 5.89
CA ASP A 6 -8.18 -1.44 5.97
C ASP A 6 -7.21 -0.27 5.78
N ARG A 7 -7.76 0.93 5.72
CA ARG A 7 -6.99 2.16 5.53
C ARG A 7 -5.90 2.30 6.57
N GLU A 8 -6.23 2.06 7.82
CA GLU A 8 -5.31 2.22 8.94
C GLU A 8 -4.11 1.29 8.81
N ARG A 9 -4.37 0.04 8.45
CA ARG A 9 -3.32 -0.94 8.26
C ARG A 9 -2.42 -0.63 7.06
N ILE A 10 -3.04 -0.18 5.95
CA ILE A 10 -2.26 0.21 4.77
C ILE A 10 -1.31 1.36 5.11
N PHE A 11 -1.80 2.37 5.83
CA PHE A 11 -0.97 3.48 6.25
C PHE A 11 0.16 3.03 7.17
N ALA A 12 -0.15 2.15 8.13
CA ALA A 12 0.85 1.63 9.07
C ALA A 12 1.94 0.83 8.35
N ASP A 13 1.55 -0.03 7.42
CA ASP A 13 2.50 -0.83 6.66
C ASP A 13 3.39 0.04 5.76
N LEU A 14 2.81 1.04 5.11
CA LEU A 14 3.58 1.97 4.29
C LEU A 14 4.54 2.80 5.14
N ALA A 15 4.09 3.28 6.28
CA ALA A 15 4.94 4.05 7.20
C ALA A 15 6.15 3.23 7.66
N GLU A 16 5.92 1.95 7.96
CA GLU A 16 6.99 1.05 8.36
C GLU A 16 8.01 0.85 7.24
N VAL A 17 7.53 0.56 6.03
CA VAL A 17 8.39 0.27 4.89
C VAL A 17 9.16 1.51 4.42
N LEU A 18 8.51 2.67 4.47
CA LEU A 18 9.12 3.93 4.05
C LEU A 18 9.92 4.59 5.17
N ASP A 19 9.83 4.07 6.39
CA ASP A 19 10.51 4.61 7.57
C ASP A 19 10.15 6.08 7.81
N VAL A 20 8.84 6.36 7.78
CA VAL A 20 8.30 7.70 8.07
C VAL A 20 7.13 7.56 9.02
N PRO A 21 6.79 8.62 9.78
CA PRO A 21 5.57 8.61 10.60
C PRO A 21 4.32 8.51 9.70
N ALA A 22 3.32 7.76 10.15
CA ALA A 22 2.09 7.58 9.38
C ALA A 22 1.38 8.91 9.09
N GLU A 23 1.49 9.87 10.00
CA GLU A 23 0.89 11.19 9.82
C GLU A 23 1.53 12.03 8.70
N GLU A 24 2.69 11.61 8.20
CA GLU A 24 3.30 12.25 7.05
C GLU A 24 2.76 11.73 5.73
N LEU A 25 1.96 10.65 5.77
CA LEU A 25 1.37 10.07 4.57
C LEU A 25 0.00 10.69 4.33
N GLY A 26 -0.14 11.43 3.23
CA GLY A 26 -1.43 11.93 2.79
C GLY A 26 -2.03 11.03 1.72
N ASP A 27 -3.31 11.20 1.46
CA ASP A 27 -3.99 10.43 0.41
C ASP A 27 -3.40 10.69 -0.98
N ASP A 28 -2.85 11.88 -1.19
CA ASP A 28 -2.23 12.27 -2.46
C ASP A 28 -0.72 12.01 -2.50
N ALA A 29 -0.15 11.40 -1.47
CA ALA A 29 1.26 11.09 -1.43
C ALA A 29 1.63 10.05 -2.50
N ASN A 30 2.68 10.34 -3.25
CA ASN A 30 3.23 9.41 -4.24
C ASN A 30 4.31 8.58 -3.57
N VAL A 31 4.07 7.27 -3.42
CA VAL A 31 4.96 6.40 -2.67
C VAL A 31 6.30 6.18 -3.36
N LEU A 32 6.33 6.25 -4.70
CA LEU A 32 7.59 6.12 -5.44
C LEU A 32 8.48 7.35 -5.22
N ASP A 33 7.86 8.53 -5.17
CA ASP A 33 8.58 9.76 -4.84
C ASP A 33 9.14 9.73 -3.42
N MET A 34 8.52 8.96 -2.53
CA MET A 34 8.96 8.81 -1.15
C MET A 34 10.04 7.74 -0.98
N GLY A 35 10.43 7.09 -2.07
CA GLY A 35 11.53 6.13 -2.05
C GLY A 35 11.15 4.66 -2.04
N LEU A 36 9.88 4.33 -2.27
CA LEU A 36 9.46 2.93 -2.37
C LEU A 36 10.04 2.34 -3.65
N ASP A 37 10.71 1.21 -3.54
CA ASP A 37 11.26 0.49 -4.70
C ASP A 37 10.42 -0.76 -5.00
N SER A 38 10.71 -1.41 -6.13
CA SER A 38 9.94 -2.57 -6.58
C SER A 38 10.09 -3.77 -5.65
N VAL A 39 11.23 -3.93 -5.00
CA VAL A 39 11.43 -5.06 -4.09
C VAL A 39 10.52 -4.92 -2.87
N ARG A 40 10.46 -3.71 -2.29
CA ARG A 40 9.60 -3.45 -1.14
C ARG A 40 8.12 -3.45 -1.53
N LEU A 41 7.80 -2.97 -2.73
CA LEU A 41 6.43 -3.04 -3.25
C LEU A 41 5.97 -4.49 -3.38
N MET A 42 6.81 -5.35 -3.92
CA MET A 42 6.48 -6.78 -4.03
C MET A 42 6.23 -7.40 -2.67
N SER A 43 7.05 -7.05 -1.67
CA SER A 43 6.86 -7.53 -0.31
C SER A 43 5.52 -7.07 0.26
N LEU A 44 5.14 -5.82 0.02
CA LEU A 44 3.83 -5.30 0.44
C LEU A 44 2.69 -6.03 -0.25
N VAL A 45 2.80 -6.26 -1.55
CA VAL A 45 1.78 -7.01 -2.30
C VAL A 45 1.55 -8.38 -1.68
N GLU A 46 2.63 -9.11 -1.39
CA GLU A 46 2.52 -10.43 -0.76
C GLU A 46 1.87 -10.34 0.62
N ARG A 47 2.26 -9.37 1.42
CA ARG A 47 1.71 -9.15 2.75
C ARG A 47 0.21 -8.88 2.69
N TRP A 48 -0.19 -8.01 1.78
CA TRP A 48 -1.59 -7.61 1.66
C TRP A 48 -2.47 -8.71 1.06
N ARG A 49 -1.93 -9.49 0.12
CA ARG A 49 -2.66 -10.65 -0.40
C ARG A 49 -2.88 -11.69 0.70
N ALA A 50 -1.90 -11.90 1.55
CA ALA A 50 -2.03 -12.80 2.69
C ALA A 50 -3.09 -12.32 3.69
N ALA A 51 -3.33 -11.00 3.75
CA ALA A 51 -4.38 -10.42 4.59
C ALA A 51 -5.77 -10.50 3.95
N GLY A 52 -5.87 -11.03 2.73
CA GLY A 52 -7.15 -11.20 2.04
C GLY A 52 -7.43 -10.18 0.95
N ALA A 53 -6.52 -9.25 0.68
CA ALA A 53 -6.69 -8.24 -0.37
C ALA A 53 -6.33 -8.85 -1.73
N THR A 54 -7.29 -9.53 -2.35
CA THR A 54 -7.08 -10.23 -3.62
C THR A 54 -6.79 -9.28 -4.78
N ARG A 55 -7.08 -8.00 -4.62
CA ARG A 55 -6.79 -6.97 -5.63
C ARG A 55 -5.37 -6.42 -5.53
N ALA A 56 -4.59 -6.85 -4.55
CA ALA A 56 -3.20 -6.43 -4.43
C ALA A 56 -2.41 -7.03 -5.59
N ASP A 57 -1.99 -6.18 -6.51
CA ASP A 57 -1.29 -6.56 -7.75
C ASP A 57 -0.24 -5.51 -8.05
N ILE A 58 0.98 -5.95 -8.32
CA ILE A 58 2.09 -5.03 -8.51
C ILE A 58 1.88 -4.10 -9.71
N VAL A 59 1.29 -4.61 -10.79
CA VAL A 59 1.06 -3.81 -12.00
C VAL A 59 0.03 -2.72 -11.72
N VAL A 60 -1.05 -3.06 -11.04
CA VAL A 60 -2.11 -2.10 -10.70
C VAL A 60 -1.58 -1.03 -9.75
N LEU A 61 -0.87 -1.45 -8.70
CA LEU A 61 -0.38 -0.51 -7.69
C LEU A 61 0.73 0.39 -8.24
N ALA A 62 1.63 -0.17 -9.03
CA ALA A 62 2.70 0.62 -9.65
C ALA A 62 2.18 1.58 -10.71
N GLY A 63 1.05 1.25 -11.34
CA GLY A 63 0.43 2.11 -12.35
C GLY A 63 -0.16 3.39 -11.79
N GLU A 64 -0.54 3.38 -10.51
CA GLU A 64 -1.03 4.57 -9.83
C GLU A 64 -0.48 4.59 -8.40
N PRO A 65 0.78 5.05 -8.21
CA PRO A 65 1.49 4.90 -6.94
C PRO A 65 1.12 5.97 -5.92
N VAL A 66 -0.16 6.14 -5.69
CA VAL A 66 -0.73 7.17 -4.80
C VAL A 66 -1.48 6.46 -3.68
N VAL A 67 -1.24 6.88 -2.43
CA VAL A 67 -1.78 6.20 -1.24
C VAL A 67 -3.30 6.06 -1.29
N GLY A 68 -4.01 7.15 -1.61
CA GLY A 68 -5.48 7.12 -1.69
C GLY A 68 -6.01 6.14 -2.73
N ALA A 69 -5.34 6.06 -3.89
CA ALA A 69 -5.71 5.11 -4.93
C ALA A 69 -5.52 3.67 -4.46
N TRP A 70 -4.42 3.42 -3.74
CA TRP A 70 -4.16 2.10 -3.18
C TRP A 70 -5.22 1.69 -2.15
N VAL A 71 -5.59 2.64 -1.28
CA VAL A 71 -6.63 2.36 -0.28
C VAL A 71 -7.94 1.97 -0.97
N ARG A 72 -8.34 2.73 -1.99
CA ARG A 72 -9.58 2.42 -2.74
C ARG A 72 -9.51 1.05 -3.38
N GLU A 73 -8.41 0.72 -4.02
CA GLU A 73 -8.24 -0.56 -4.72
C GLU A 73 -8.21 -1.73 -3.75
N LEU A 74 -7.46 -1.59 -2.65
CA LEU A 74 -7.21 -2.69 -1.73
C LEU A 74 -8.39 -2.96 -0.79
N THR A 75 -9.23 -1.97 -0.56
CA THR A 75 -10.38 -2.12 0.34
C THR A 75 -11.71 -2.26 -0.41
N ALA A 76 -11.67 -2.34 -1.71
CA ALA A 76 -12.87 -2.48 -2.55
C ALA A 76 -13.55 -3.85 -2.36
#